data_636eb3a5ccc96293f7a87ba8e179cbbf
#
_entry.id   636eb3a5ccc96293f7a87ba8e179cbbf
#
_cell.length_a   1.000
_cell.length_b   1.000
_cell.length_c   1.000
_cell.angle_alpha   90.00
_cell.angle_beta   90.00
_cell.angle_gamma   90.00
#
_symmetry.space_group_name_H-M   'P 1'
#
loop_
_entity.id
_entity.type
_entity.pdbx_description
1 polymer ?
#
loop_
_entity_poly.entity_id
_entity_poly.type
_entity_poly.pdbx_seq_one_letter_code
_entity_poly.pdbx_strand_id
1 'polypeptide(L)'
;MSKSAIETEKLTLSYDDRTIINELNFQVPKGKITVLIGANGCGKSTLLRSLARLLQPKSGTILLDGKEISKRPTKEIARNLSILPQSPVAPEGLTVFQLVKQGRYPYQTWLKQWSKEDEEKVNHALKITNMFGLKDQLVDSLSGGQRQRAWIAMTLAQDTDTILLDEPTTYLDLTHQIEILDLLYELNEKEQRTIVMVLHDINLACRYAHNVVAISGGEVYAEGDPEKIINQNLICDVFCMNCDIVKDPLFGTPLCIPHGRGRKII
;
A
#
# COMPACT_ATOMS: atom_id res chain seq x y z
N MET A 1 -4.98 -2.54 -24.11
CA MET A 1 -4.32 -2.11 -22.87
C MET A 1 -4.71 -3.12 -21.82
N SER A 2 -3.78 -3.62 -20.99
CA SER A 2 -4.10 -4.52 -19.88
C SER A 2 -5.09 -3.84 -18.93
N LYS A 3 -6.12 -4.58 -18.48
CA LYS A 3 -7.07 -4.11 -17.46
C LYS A 3 -6.43 -4.10 -16.07
N SER A 4 -5.31 -4.81 -15.90
CA SER A 4 -4.57 -4.97 -14.65
C SER A 4 -3.25 -4.19 -14.70
N ALA A 5 -2.89 -3.53 -13.60
CA ALA A 5 -1.59 -2.88 -13.42
C ALA A 5 -0.53 -3.91 -13.00
N ILE A 6 -0.90 -4.84 -12.11
CA ILE A 6 -0.03 -5.95 -11.68
C ILE A 6 -0.80 -7.25 -11.84
N GLU A 7 -0.09 -8.29 -12.29
CA GLU A 7 -0.61 -9.66 -12.38
C GLU A 7 0.45 -10.62 -11.86
N THR A 8 0.04 -11.69 -11.19
CA THR A 8 0.93 -12.79 -10.79
C THR A 8 0.43 -14.12 -11.35
N GLU A 9 1.35 -14.96 -11.79
CA GLU A 9 1.08 -16.26 -12.34
C GLU A 9 1.83 -17.32 -11.52
N LYS A 10 1.09 -18.17 -10.80
CA LYS A 10 1.61 -19.26 -9.94
C LYS A 10 2.77 -18.81 -9.05
N LEU A 11 2.62 -17.65 -8.43
CA LEU A 11 3.66 -17.01 -7.64
C LEU A 11 3.90 -17.78 -6.34
N THR A 12 5.11 -18.26 -6.14
CA THR A 12 5.56 -18.90 -4.89
C THR A 12 6.66 -18.07 -4.25
N LEU A 13 6.44 -17.69 -2.99
CA LEU A 13 7.37 -16.90 -2.19
C LEU A 13 7.81 -17.68 -0.95
N SER A 14 9.11 -17.63 -0.67
CA SER A 14 9.69 -18.31 0.48
C SER A 14 10.76 -17.46 1.13
N TYR A 15 10.94 -17.63 2.43
CA TYR A 15 12.15 -17.25 3.16
C TYR A 15 12.87 -18.54 3.53
N ASP A 16 14.07 -18.72 3.04
CA ASP A 16 14.82 -19.95 3.14
C ASP A 16 13.96 -21.17 2.70
N ASP A 17 13.77 -22.14 3.56
CA ASP A 17 12.96 -23.34 3.28
C ASP A 17 11.46 -23.19 3.58
N ARG A 18 11.06 -22.05 4.20
CA ARG A 18 9.66 -21.83 4.57
C ARG A 18 8.89 -21.14 3.46
N THR A 19 7.97 -21.82 2.82
CA THR A 19 7.02 -21.25 1.87
C THR A 19 5.97 -20.42 2.61
N ILE A 20 5.78 -19.18 2.18
CA ILE A 20 4.82 -18.21 2.74
C ILE A 20 3.62 -18.04 1.82
N ILE A 21 3.87 -17.97 0.50
CA ILE A 21 2.85 -17.89 -0.56
C ILE A 21 3.07 -19.06 -1.47
N ASN A 22 2.01 -19.75 -1.86
CA ASN A 22 2.07 -20.91 -2.72
C ASN A 22 1.19 -20.75 -3.96
N GLU A 23 1.79 -20.82 -5.15
CA GLU A 23 1.14 -20.77 -6.47
C GLU A 23 0.05 -19.69 -6.61
N LEU A 24 0.24 -18.53 -5.99
CA LEU A 24 -0.75 -17.46 -5.94
C LEU A 24 -0.94 -16.80 -7.32
N ASN A 25 -2.20 -16.75 -7.76
CA ASN A 25 -2.65 -15.96 -8.89
C ASN A 25 -3.42 -14.76 -8.35
N PHE A 26 -3.02 -13.56 -8.75
CA PHE A 26 -3.53 -12.31 -8.19
C PHE A 26 -3.49 -11.22 -9.25
N GLN A 27 -4.50 -10.35 -9.26
CA GLN A 27 -4.57 -9.23 -10.19
C GLN A 27 -4.88 -7.93 -9.45
N VAL A 28 -4.21 -6.85 -9.85
CA VAL A 28 -4.48 -5.50 -9.37
C VAL A 28 -5.13 -4.71 -10.49
N PRO A 29 -6.40 -4.34 -10.37
CA PRO A 29 -7.08 -3.52 -11.37
C PRO A 29 -6.43 -2.14 -11.50
N LYS A 30 -6.19 -1.69 -12.74
CA LYS A 30 -5.57 -0.39 -13.02
C LYS A 30 -6.47 0.77 -12.61
N GLY A 31 -5.89 1.82 -12.01
CA GLY A 31 -6.62 3.01 -11.57
C GLY A 31 -7.56 2.76 -10.39
N LYS A 32 -7.35 1.70 -9.61
CA LYS A 32 -8.17 1.34 -8.46
C LYS A 32 -7.33 1.23 -7.20
N ILE A 33 -8.00 1.36 -6.05
CA ILE A 33 -7.43 1.06 -4.75
C ILE A 33 -7.73 -0.40 -4.43
N THR A 34 -6.67 -1.21 -4.31
CA THR A 34 -6.74 -2.60 -3.85
C THR A 34 -6.19 -2.70 -2.44
N VAL A 35 -6.95 -3.27 -1.52
CA VAL A 35 -6.52 -3.47 -0.13
C VAL A 35 -6.33 -4.96 0.15
N LEU A 36 -5.14 -5.31 0.64
CA LEU A 36 -4.81 -6.65 1.12
C LEU A 36 -5.19 -6.76 2.60
N ILE A 37 -6.07 -7.73 2.92
CA ILE A 37 -6.47 -8.06 4.29
C ILE A 37 -6.11 -9.51 4.62
N GLY A 38 -6.09 -9.85 5.91
CA GLY A 38 -5.82 -11.20 6.40
C GLY A 38 -5.13 -11.21 7.75
N ALA A 39 -5.05 -12.35 8.40
CA ALA A 39 -4.41 -12.51 9.69
C ALA A 39 -2.91 -12.14 9.65
N ASN A 40 -2.32 -11.85 10.82
CA ASN A 40 -0.90 -11.58 10.91
C ASN A 40 -0.09 -12.81 10.47
N GLY A 41 0.97 -12.57 9.69
CA GLY A 41 1.83 -13.65 9.18
C GLY A 41 1.27 -14.44 7.99
N CYS A 42 0.10 -14.08 7.42
CA CYS A 42 -0.46 -14.77 6.25
C CYS A 42 0.24 -14.46 4.91
N GLY A 43 1.24 -13.53 4.89
CA GLY A 43 2.06 -13.27 3.71
C GLY A 43 1.80 -11.94 2.98
N LYS A 44 0.94 -11.03 3.49
CA LYS A 44 0.62 -9.73 2.83
C LYS A 44 1.84 -8.87 2.52
N SER A 45 2.67 -8.58 3.52
CA SER A 45 3.90 -7.79 3.34
C SER A 45 4.93 -8.53 2.47
N THR A 46 4.98 -9.87 2.56
CA THR A 46 5.83 -10.70 1.71
C THR A 46 5.42 -10.58 0.24
N LEU A 47 4.10 -10.66 -0.03
CA LEU A 47 3.55 -10.42 -1.36
C LEU A 47 3.90 -9.02 -1.85
N LEU A 48 3.61 -7.98 -1.06
CA LEU A 48 3.86 -6.59 -1.44
C LEU A 48 5.34 -6.34 -1.78
N ARG A 49 6.27 -6.88 -0.96
CA ARG A 49 7.73 -6.79 -1.21
C ARG A 49 8.14 -7.51 -2.50
N SER A 50 7.50 -8.63 -2.83
CA SER A 50 7.78 -9.33 -4.08
C SER A 50 7.25 -8.56 -5.29
N LEU A 51 6.05 -7.97 -5.21
CA LEU A 51 5.50 -7.09 -6.25
C LEU A 51 6.42 -5.88 -6.51
N ALA A 52 7.10 -5.38 -5.48
CA ALA A 52 8.10 -4.31 -5.58
C ALA A 52 9.51 -4.79 -6.01
N ARG A 53 9.67 -6.10 -6.27
CA ARG A 53 10.98 -6.73 -6.59
C ARG A 53 12.01 -6.59 -5.47
N LEU A 54 11.58 -6.41 -4.23
CA LEU A 54 12.44 -6.43 -3.04
C LEU A 54 12.65 -7.87 -2.51
N LEU A 55 11.80 -8.80 -2.92
CA LEU A 55 11.90 -10.23 -2.66
C LEU A 55 11.79 -10.98 -3.99
N GLN A 56 12.75 -11.84 -4.28
CA GLN A 56 12.69 -12.67 -5.50
C GLN A 56 11.74 -13.85 -5.30
N PRO A 57 10.84 -14.14 -6.26
CA PRO A 57 10.04 -15.36 -6.24
C PRO A 57 10.89 -16.62 -6.31
N LYS A 58 10.47 -17.66 -5.59
CA LYS A 58 11.02 -19.01 -5.74
C LYS A 58 10.58 -19.60 -7.08
N SER A 59 9.34 -19.36 -7.49
CA SER A 59 8.78 -19.72 -8.79
C SER A 59 7.61 -18.81 -9.14
N GLY A 60 7.14 -18.88 -10.39
CA GLY A 60 6.06 -18.03 -10.92
C GLY A 60 6.57 -16.71 -11.47
N THR A 61 5.64 -15.88 -11.93
CA THR A 61 5.93 -14.66 -12.66
C THR A 61 5.12 -13.49 -12.09
N ILE A 62 5.72 -12.30 -12.07
CA ILE A 62 5.05 -11.03 -11.77
C ILE A 62 5.13 -10.15 -12.99
N LEU A 63 3.98 -9.68 -13.45
CA LEU A 63 3.84 -8.76 -14.57
C LEU A 63 3.44 -7.38 -14.07
N LEU A 64 4.10 -6.33 -14.54
CA LEU A 64 3.73 -4.92 -14.35
C LEU A 64 3.38 -4.34 -15.72
N ASP A 65 2.13 -3.89 -15.90
CA ASP A 65 1.57 -3.46 -17.18
C ASP A 65 1.78 -4.50 -18.31
N GLY A 66 1.57 -5.79 -17.99
CA GLY A 66 1.72 -6.93 -18.91
C GLY A 66 3.17 -7.32 -19.23
N LYS A 67 4.18 -6.73 -18.58
CA LYS A 67 5.60 -7.03 -18.80
C LYS A 67 6.22 -7.62 -17.53
N GLU A 68 6.95 -8.71 -17.68
CA GLU A 68 7.64 -9.39 -16.59
C GLU A 68 8.66 -8.49 -15.91
N ILE A 69 8.51 -8.28 -14.58
CA ILE A 69 9.37 -7.36 -13.82
C ILE A 69 10.81 -7.86 -13.67
N SER A 70 11.03 -9.19 -13.68
CA SER A 70 12.37 -9.80 -13.53
C SER A 70 13.29 -9.43 -14.70
N LYS A 71 12.74 -9.18 -15.88
CA LYS A 71 13.48 -8.88 -17.13
C LYS A 71 13.71 -7.38 -17.39
N ARG A 72 13.19 -6.50 -16.52
CA ARG A 72 13.28 -5.04 -16.70
C ARG A 72 14.40 -4.43 -15.84
N PRO A 73 15.07 -3.36 -16.31
CA PRO A 73 16.01 -2.60 -15.48
C PRO A 73 15.34 -2.03 -14.23
N THR A 74 16.04 -2.06 -13.09
CA THR A 74 15.49 -1.59 -11.79
C THR A 74 14.98 -0.14 -11.86
N LYS A 75 15.71 0.77 -12.52
CA LYS A 75 15.28 2.17 -12.69
C LYS A 75 14.01 2.31 -13.53
N GLU A 76 13.81 1.43 -14.51
CA GLU A 76 12.59 1.43 -15.32
C GLU A 76 11.37 1.03 -14.48
N ILE A 77 11.50 -0.02 -13.66
CA ILE A 77 10.44 -0.42 -12.71
C ILE A 77 10.16 0.71 -11.73
N ALA A 78 11.21 1.30 -11.12
CA ALA A 78 11.07 2.38 -10.16
C ALA A 78 10.48 3.70 -10.74
N ARG A 79 10.35 3.83 -12.05
CA ARG A 79 9.61 4.94 -12.70
C ARG A 79 8.12 4.62 -12.90
N ASN A 80 7.70 3.38 -12.72
CA ASN A 80 6.32 2.94 -12.90
C ASN A 80 5.67 2.47 -11.59
N LEU A 81 6.48 2.05 -10.62
CA LEU A 81 6.03 1.50 -9.36
C LEU A 81 6.88 2.04 -8.21
N SER A 82 6.22 2.57 -7.19
CA SER A 82 6.84 2.99 -5.92
C SER A 82 6.34 2.13 -4.77
N ILE A 83 7.14 2.04 -3.70
CA ILE A 83 6.79 1.32 -2.48
C ILE A 83 7.14 2.11 -1.24
N LEU A 84 6.20 2.14 -0.28
CA LEU A 84 6.45 2.50 1.11
C LEU A 84 6.47 1.21 1.95
N PRO A 85 7.63 0.81 2.51
CA PRO A 85 7.71 -0.35 3.39
C PRO A 85 7.14 -0.04 4.79
N GLN A 86 6.79 -1.05 5.57
CA GLN A 86 6.15 -0.95 6.88
C GLN A 86 6.91 -0.09 7.90
N SER A 87 8.22 -0.15 7.93
CA SER A 87 9.06 0.57 8.91
C SER A 87 10.29 1.16 8.22
N PRO A 88 10.10 2.23 7.43
CA PRO A 88 11.22 2.85 6.75
C PRO A 88 12.11 3.61 7.72
N VAL A 89 13.43 3.47 7.54
CA VAL A 89 14.46 4.15 8.36
C VAL A 89 15.15 5.20 7.51
N ALA A 90 15.16 6.45 7.98
CA ALA A 90 15.95 7.51 7.38
C ALA A 90 17.36 7.55 8.00
N PRO A 91 18.40 7.88 7.23
CA PRO A 91 19.67 8.30 7.80
C PRO A 91 19.47 9.51 8.72
N GLU A 92 20.23 9.55 9.83
CA GLU A 92 20.19 10.65 10.78
C GLU A 92 20.56 11.99 10.12
N GLY A 93 19.94 13.06 10.61
CA GLY A 93 20.24 14.42 10.18
C GLY A 93 19.68 14.85 8.83
N LEU A 94 18.82 14.05 8.19
CA LEU A 94 18.12 14.47 6.98
C LEU A 94 16.97 15.42 7.29
N THR A 95 16.83 16.49 6.47
CA THR A 95 15.62 17.30 6.46
C THR A 95 14.51 16.57 5.71
N VAL A 96 13.24 16.99 5.93
CA VAL A 96 12.08 16.48 5.19
C VAL A 96 12.27 16.65 3.69
N PHE A 97 12.76 17.80 3.24
CA PHE A 97 13.05 18.04 1.82
C PHE A 97 14.08 17.05 1.27
N GLN A 98 15.16 16.80 2.02
CA GLN A 98 16.20 15.87 1.61
C GLN A 98 15.68 14.42 1.55
N LEU A 99 14.80 14.03 2.47
CA LEU A 99 14.13 12.73 2.41
C LEU A 99 13.26 12.62 1.16
N VAL A 100 12.35 13.58 0.94
CA VAL A 100 11.40 13.56 -0.19
C VAL A 100 12.11 13.61 -1.54
N LYS A 101 13.21 14.35 -1.61
CA LYS A 101 14.10 14.40 -2.78
C LYS A 101 14.61 13.02 -3.22
N GLN A 102 14.79 12.07 -2.30
CA GLN A 102 15.24 10.71 -2.63
C GLN A 102 14.25 9.97 -3.53
N GLY A 103 12.96 10.32 -3.49
CA GLY A 103 11.96 9.78 -4.43
C GLY A 103 12.29 10.03 -5.90
N ARG A 104 13.10 11.06 -6.20
CA ARG A 104 13.51 11.39 -7.58
C ARG A 104 14.74 10.62 -8.07
N TYR A 105 15.35 9.77 -7.23
CA TYR A 105 16.55 9.00 -7.60
C TYR A 105 16.41 8.19 -8.91
N PRO A 106 15.28 7.55 -9.24
CA PRO A 106 15.11 6.81 -10.48
C PRO A 106 15.28 7.65 -11.76
N TYR A 107 15.06 8.97 -11.67
CA TYR A 107 15.16 9.91 -12.80
C TYR A 107 16.54 10.53 -12.97
N GLN A 108 17.40 10.39 -11.95
CA GLN A 108 18.75 10.92 -11.97
C GLN A 108 19.69 10.03 -12.79
N THR A 109 20.60 10.67 -13.51
CA THR A 109 21.67 10.01 -14.26
C THR A 109 23.01 10.67 -13.92
N TRP A 110 24.12 10.10 -14.38
CA TRP A 110 25.44 10.70 -14.20
C TRP A 110 25.52 12.16 -14.70
N LEU A 111 24.82 12.48 -15.81
CA LEU A 111 24.84 13.81 -16.44
C LEU A 111 23.71 14.71 -15.97
N LYS A 112 22.58 14.15 -15.48
CA LYS A 112 21.40 14.89 -15.02
C LYS A 112 21.13 14.52 -13.57
N GLN A 113 21.67 15.29 -12.63
CA GLN A 113 21.51 15.00 -11.19
C GLN A 113 20.24 15.59 -10.60
N TRP A 114 19.87 16.82 -10.96
CA TRP A 114 18.68 17.50 -10.46
C TRP A 114 18.12 18.42 -11.52
N SER A 115 16.81 18.43 -11.70
CA SER A 115 16.13 19.26 -12.68
C SER A 115 15.04 20.12 -12.00
N LYS A 116 14.57 21.13 -12.73
CA LYS A 116 13.42 21.94 -12.29
C LYS A 116 12.16 21.09 -12.13
N GLU A 117 11.96 20.12 -13.02
CA GLU A 117 10.88 19.14 -12.92
C GLU A 117 10.94 18.30 -11.62
N ASP A 118 12.14 17.87 -11.20
CA ASP A 118 12.32 17.14 -9.94
C ASP A 118 11.94 18.00 -8.75
N GLU A 119 12.30 19.29 -8.76
CA GLU A 119 11.92 20.24 -7.71
C GLU A 119 10.42 20.47 -7.67
N GLU A 120 9.77 20.61 -8.82
CA GLU A 120 8.32 20.75 -8.93
C GLU A 120 7.59 19.54 -8.36
N LYS A 121 8.03 18.30 -8.70
CA LYS A 121 7.44 17.06 -8.18
C LYS A 121 7.63 16.91 -6.67
N VAL A 122 8.80 17.24 -6.14
CA VAL A 122 9.07 17.24 -4.69
C VAL A 122 8.19 18.26 -3.97
N ASN A 123 8.14 19.49 -4.47
CA ASN A 123 7.30 20.54 -3.87
C ASN A 123 5.80 20.20 -3.94
N HIS A 124 5.35 19.58 -5.02
CA HIS A 124 3.98 19.09 -5.15
C HIS A 124 3.68 18.01 -4.08
N ALA A 125 4.54 16.98 -3.97
CA ALA A 125 4.38 15.92 -2.98
C ALA A 125 4.35 16.48 -1.55
N LEU A 126 5.23 17.43 -1.22
CA LEU A 126 5.24 18.11 0.07
C LEU A 126 3.94 18.87 0.36
N LYS A 127 3.37 19.53 -0.66
CA LYS A 127 2.11 20.29 -0.51
C LYS A 127 0.92 19.37 -0.25
N ILE A 128 0.74 18.33 -1.07
CA ILE A 128 -0.42 17.44 -0.94
C ILE A 128 -0.40 16.61 0.35
N THR A 129 0.79 16.36 0.92
CA THR A 129 0.95 15.69 2.22
C THR A 129 0.96 16.63 3.42
N ASN A 130 0.72 17.94 3.22
CA ASN A 130 0.82 18.98 4.25
C ASN A 130 2.20 19.06 4.95
N MET A 131 3.28 18.67 4.23
CA MET A 131 4.65 18.69 4.76
C MET A 131 5.48 19.89 4.28
N PHE A 132 4.94 20.74 3.40
CA PHE A 132 5.69 21.86 2.81
C PHE A 132 6.21 22.85 3.86
N GLY A 133 5.40 23.17 4.88
CA GLY A 133 5.82 24.05 5.99
C GLY A 133 6.89 23.47 6.91
N LEU A 134 7.11 22.15 6.82
CA LEU A 134 8.08 21.42 7.64
C LEU A 134 9.32 20.96 6.84
N LYS A 135 9.45 21.40 5.59
CA LYS A 135 10.44 20.89 4.64
C LYS A 135 11.91 20.99 5.11
N ASP A 136 12.20 22.02 5.91
CA ASP A 136 13.56 22.30 6.42
C ASP A 136 13.80 21.69 7.82
N GLN A 137 12.78 21.07 8.44
CA GLN A 137 12.93 20.37 9.72
C GLN A 137 13.60 19.02 9.55
N LEU A 138 14.29 18.57 10.58
CA LEU A 138 14.88 17.24 10.63
C LEU A 138 13.79 16.17 10.75
N VAL A 139 13.92 15.09 9.99
CA VAL A 139 12.98 13.93 10.04
C VAL A 139 12.88 13.35 11.45
N ASP A 140 14.01 13.35 12.19
CA ASP A 140 14.09 12.80 13.55
C ASP A 140 13.31 13.64 14.57
N SER A 141 13.06 14.92 14.29
CA SER A 141 12.28 15.82 15.16
C SER A 141 10.77 15.76 14.93
N LEU A 142 10.31 15.03 13.92
CA LEU A 142 8.91 14.94 13.56
C LEU A 142 8.13 14.00 14.52
N SER A 143 6.84 14.32 14.73
CA SER A 143 5.91 13.37 15.34
C SER A 143 5.74 12.11 14.44
N GLY A 144 5.21 11.02 15.00
CA GLY A 144 4.97 9.79 14.23
C GLY A 144 4.12 10.02 12.98
N GLY A 145 3.02 10.77 13.09
CA GLY A 145 2.15 11.11 11.96
C GLY A 145 2.83 12.01 10.91
N GLN A 146 3.60 13.02 11.36
CA GLN A 146 4.37 13.86 10.45
C GLN A 146 5.46 13.06 9.73
N ARG A 147 6.15 12.17 10.43
CA ARG A 147 7.16 11.29 9.84
C ARG A 147 6.54 10.37 8.79
N GLN A 148 5.39 9.78 9.07
CA GLN A 148 4.66 8.94 8.10
C GLN A 148 4.27 9.74 6.85
N ARG A 149 3.77 10.97 7.00
CA ARG A 149 3.47 11.86 5.86
C ARG A 149 4.71 12.22 5.05
N ALA A 150 5.86 12.41 5.69
CA ALA A 150 7.13 12.68 4.99
C ALA A 150 7.56 11.47 4.13
N TRP A 151 7.39 10.24 4.61
CA TRP A 151 7.65 9.03 3.85
C TRP A 151 6.66 8.84 2.70
N ILE A 152 5.37 9.13 2.92
CA ILE A 152 4.37 9.12 1.85
C ILE A 152 4.74 10.19 0.80
N ALA A 153 5.16 11.39 1.22
CA ALA A 153 5.62 12.44 0.30
C ALA A 153 6.80 11.96 -0.56
N MET A 154 7.78 11.26 0.03
CA MET A 154 8.88 10.66 -0.72
C MET A 154 8.39 9.66 -1.77
N THR A 155 7.46 8.79 -1.39
CA THR A 155 6.85 7.80 -2.29
C THR A 155 6.09 8.47 -3.43
N LEU A 156 5.34 9.54 -3.15
CA LEU A 156 4.61 10.32 -4.15
C LEU A 156 5.52 11.16 -5.06
N ALA A 157 6.63 11.69 -4.53
CA ALA A 157 7.63 12.42 -5.31
C ALA A 157 8.28 11.55 -6.39
N GLN A 158 8.26 10.22 -6.24
CA GLN A 158 8.69 9.29 -7.27
C GLN A 158 7.82 9.34 -8.53
N ASP A 159 6.56 9.83 -8.43
CA ASP A 159 5.65 10.09 -9.54
C ASP A 159 5.39 8.87 -10.41
N THR A 160 4.89 7.81 -9.80
CA THR A 160 4.62 6.51 -10.43
C THR A 160 3.12 6.27 -10.61
N ASP A 161 2.74 5.51 -11.64
CA ASP A 161 1.34 5.11 -11.88
C ASP A 161 0.83 4.11 -10.83
N THR A 162 1.73 3.30 -10.27
CA THR A 162 1.40 2.29 -9.26
C THR A 162 2.13 2.57 -7.95
N ILE A 163 1.41 2.56 -6.84
CA ILE A 163 1.90 2.84 -5.49
C ILE A 163 1.58 1.65 -4.59
N LEU A 164 2.60 1.08 -3.96
CA LEU A 164 2.47 0.01 -2.97
C LEU A 164 2.74 0.58 -1.58
N LEU A 165 1.86 0.28 -0.61
CA LEU A 165 1.96 0.80 0.75
C LEU A 165 1.80 -0.34 1.76
N ASP A 166 2.86 -0.64 2.49
CA ASP A 166 2.85 -1.67 3.53
C ASP A 166 2.48 -1.06 4.87
N GLU A 167 1.22 -1.21 5.28
CA GLU A 167 0.65 -0.70 6.52
C GLU A 167 0.86 0.82 6.72
N PRO A 168 0.38 1.68 5.80
CA PRO A 168 0.66 3.12 5.84
C PRO A 168 0.06 3.84 7.05
N THR A 169 -0.84 3.21 7.79
CA THR A 169 -1.56 3.79 8.94
C THR A 169 -1.12 3.23 10.29
N THR A 170 -0.17 2.30 10.33
CA THR A 170 0.30 1.69 11.58
C THR A 170 1.00 2.72 12.47
N TYR A 171 0.80 2.62 13.79
CA TYR A 171 1.29 3.56 14.83
C TYR A 171 0.70 4.97 14.79
N LEU A 172 -0.37 5.21 14.02
CA LEU A 172 -1.06 6.49 13.97
C LEU A 172 -2.35 6.44 14.79
N ASP A 173 -2.72 7.58 15.37
CA ASP A 173 -4.05 7.77 15.93
C ASP A 173 -5.13 7.81 14.82
N LEU A 174 -6.38 7.68 15.23
CA LEU A 174 -7.50 7.57 14.28
C LEU A 174 -7.57 8.77 13.32
N THR A 175 -7.33 9.99 13.81
CA THR A 175 -7.38 11.19 12.98
C THR A 175 -6.36 11.14 11.87
N HIS A 176 -5.10 10.84 12.20
CA HIS A 176 -4.02 10.74 11.21
C HIS A 176 -4.19 9.56 10.26
N GLN A 177 -4.79 8.44 10.71
CA GLN A 177 -5.13 7.32 9.81
C GLN A 177 -6.12 7.74 8.74
N ILE A 178 -7.21 8.42 9.14
CA ILE A 178 -8.24 8.91 8.21
C ILE A 178 -7.63 9.93 7.23
N GLU A 179 -6.86 10.91 7.71
CA GLU A 179 -6.22 11.92 6.85
C GLU A 179 -5.31 11.31 5.77
N ILE A 180 -4.57 10.24 6.11
CA ILE A 180 -3.74 9.53 5.13
C ILE A 180 -4.59 8.75 4.13
N LEU A 181 -5.63 8.07 4.59
CA LEU A 181 -6.49 7.30 3.68
C LEU A 181 -7.30 8.21 2.76
N ASP A 182 -7.78 9.35 3.27
CA ASP A 182 -8.44 10.39 2.46
C ASP A 182 -7.48 10.94 1.40
N LEU A 183 -6.24 11.25 1.76
CA LEU A 183 -5.21 11.68 0.81
C LEU A 183 -5.00 10.64 -0.31
N LEU A 184 -4.86 9.36 0.04
CA LEU A 184 -4.66 8.29 -0.93
C LEU A 184 -5.89 8.10 -1.83
N TYR A 185 -7.09 8.22 -1.25
CA TYR A 185 -8.35 8.15 -1.99
C TYR A 185 -8.46 9.32 -2.97
N GLU A 186 -8.18 10.56 -2.54
CA GLU A 186 -8.18 11.73 -3.41
C GLU A 186 -7.17 11.61 -4.56
N LEU A 187 -5.98 11.08 -4.30
CA LEU A 187 -4.98 10.81 -5.35
C LEU A 187 -5.49 9.82 -6.39
N ASN A 188 -6.16 8.76 -5.94
CA ASN A 188 -6.76 7.80 -6.85
C ASN A 188 -7.86 8.45 -7.69
N GLU A 189 -8.78 9.20 -7.08
CA GLU A 189 -9.90 9.85 -7.78
C GLU A 189 -9.43 10.91 -8.78
N LYS A 190 -8.46 11.76 -8.38
CA LYS A 190 -8.01 12.89 -9.21
C LYS A 190 -6.98 12.49 -10.27
N GLU A 191 -6.10 11.55 -9.95
CA GLU A 191 -4.94 11.20 -10.79
C GLU A 191 -5.03 9.78 -11.37
N GLN A 192 -6.07 9.02 -11.02
CA GLN A 192 -6.28 7.63 -11.46
C GLN A 192 -5.08 6.72 -11.16
N ARG A 193 -4.35 7.00 -10.07
CA ARG A 193 -3.23 6.19 -9.60
C ARG A 193 -3.73 4.82 -9.15
N THR A 194 -3.02 3.78 -9.49
CA THR A 194 -3.26 2.44 -8.93
C THR A 194 -2.60 2.36 -7.57
N ILE A 195 -3.37 2.01 -6.53
CA ILE A 195 -2.86 1.92 -5.16
C ILE A 195 -3.10 0.52 -4.63
N VAL A 196 -2.05 -0.11 -4.11
CA VAL A 196 -2.17 -1.38 -3.36
C VAL A 196 -1.67 -1.13 -1.96
N MET A 197 -2.49 -1.40 -0.95
CA MET A 197 -2.08 -1.21 0.43
C MET A 197 -2.50 -2.37 1.33
N VAL A 198 -1.71 -2.61 2.36
CA VAL A 198 -2.05 -3.52 3.45
C VAL A 198 -2.73 -2.71 4.54
N LEU A 199 -3.92 -3.13 4.97
CA LEU A 199 -4.60 -2.57 6.13
C LEU A 199 -4.98 -3.67 7.11
N HIS A 200 -4.95 -3.34 8.42
CA HIS A 200 -5.40 -4.23 9.48
C HIS A 200 -6.86 -4.00 9.85
N ASP A 201 -7.35 -2.78 9.72
CA ASP A 201 -8.73 -2.42 9.99
C ASP A 201 -9.62 -2.77 8.80
N ILE A 202 -10.50 -3.76 9.01
CA ILE A 202 -11.43 -4.26 7.99
C ILE A 202 -12.42 -3.18 7.57
N ASN A 203 -12.88 -2.35 8.52
CA ASN A 203 -13.86 -1.31 8.24
C ASN A 203 -13.25 -0.18 7.38
N LEU A 204 -12.01 0.20 7.66
CA LEU A 204 -11.27 1.12 6.81
C LEU A 204 -10.97 0.50 5.43
N ALA A 205 -10.63 -0.79 5.39
CA ALA A 205 -10.46 -1.50 4.13
C ALA A 205 -11.74 -1.45 3.27
N CYS A 206 -12.91 -1.74 3.86
CA CYS A 206 -14.20 -1.67 3.18
C CYS A 206 -14.54 -0.26 2.69
N ARG A 207 -14.18 0.77 3.45
CA ARG A 207 -14.52 2.17 3.16
C ARG A 207 -13.71 2.75 2.00
N TYR A 208 -12.43 2.38 1.90
CA TYR A 208 -11.51 3.00 0.93
C TYR A 208 -11.18 2.12 -0.28
N ALA A 209 -11.40 0.79 -0.20
CA ALA A 209 -11.05 -0.10 -1.29
C ALA A 209 -12.12 -0.15 -2.39
N HIS A 210 -11.65 -0.18 -3.63
CA HIS A 210 -12.45 -0.62 -4.78
C HIS A 210 -12.38 -2.14 -4.96
N ASN A 211 -11.29 -2.74 -4.50
CA ASN A 211 -11.03 -4.17 -4.56
C ASN A 211 -10.36 -4.61 -3.26
N VAL A 212 -10.91 -5.62 -2.60
CA VAL A 212 -10.32 -6.24 -1.40
C VAL A 212 -9.82 -7.63 -1.78
N VAL A 213 -8.64 -7.96 -1.30
CA VAL A 213 -8.05 -9.29 -1.45
C VAL A 213 -7.77 -9.85 -0.07
N ALA A 214 -8.51 -10.87 0.30
CA ALA A 214 -8.35 -11.59 1.56
C ALA A 214 -7.33 -12.73 1.37
N ILE A 215 -6.24 -12.69 2.14
CA ILE A 215 -5.18 -13.71 2.10
C ILE A 215 -5.26 -14.56 3.36
N SER A 216 -5.31 -15.88 3.18
CA SER A 216 -5.28 -16.87 4.25
C SER A 216 -4.43 -18.07 3.83
N GLY A 217 -3.59 -18.57 4.74
CA GLY A 217 -2.75 -19.75 4.46
C GLY A 217 -1.77 -19.62 3.28
N GLY A 218 -1.44 -18.38 2.88
CA GLY A 218 -0.55 -18.12 1.74
C GLY A 218 -1.23 -18.14 0.37
N GLU A 219 -2.56 -18.15 0.33
CA GLU A 219 -3.39 -18.16 -0.87
C GLU A 219 -4.42 -17.01 -0.84
N VAL A 220 -4.97 -16.65 -2.02
CA VAL A 220 -6.13 -15.76 -2.09
C VAL A 220 -7.37 -16.54 -1.67
N TYR A 221 -7.94 -16.19 -0.51
CA TYR A 221 -9.19 -16.75 -0.03
C TYR A 221 -10.40 -16.18 -0.79
N ALA A 222 -10.42 -14.86 -0.99
CA ALA A 222 -11.44 -14.16 -1.76
C ALA A 222 -10.88 -12.87 -2.33
N GLU A 223 -11.39 -12.45 -3.48
CA GLU A 223 -11.03 -11.20 -4.15
C GLU A 223 -12.27 -10.55 -4.75
N GLY A 224 -12.41 -9.23 -4.64
CA GLY A 224 -13.48 -8.48 -5.29
C GLY A 224 -13.89 -7.21 -4.54
N ASP A 225 -15.03 -6.68 -4.98
CA ASP A 225 -15.70 -5.54 -4.37
C ASP A 225 -16.05 -5.85 -2.89
N PRO A 226 -15.69 -4.97 -1.94
CA PRO A 226 -15.99 -5.18 -0.52
C PRO A 226 -17.45 -5.57 -0.25
N GLU A 227 -18.41 -4.92 -0.93
CA GLU A 227 -19.85 -5.20 -0.74
C GLU A 227 -20.24 -6.63 -1.11
N LYS A 228 -19.48 -7.29 -1.98
CA LYS A 228 -19.75 -8.64 -2.48
C LYS A 228 -19.06 -9.73 -1.71
N ILE A 229 -17.85 -9.46 -1.21
CA ILE A 229 -17.02 -10.51 -0.62
C ILE A 229 -16.99 -10.49 0.90
N ILE A 230 -17.16 -9.29 1.54
CA ILE A 230 -17.10 -9.18 3.00
C ILE A 230 -18.41 -9.70 3.61
N ASN A 231 -18.29 -10.82 4.32
CA ASN A 231 -19.38 -11.47 5.03
C ASN A 231 -18.86 -12.19 6.29
N GLN A 232 -19.76 -12.68 7.14
CA GLN A 232 -19.41 -13.35 8.41
C GLN A 232 -18.49 -14.57 8.18
N ASN A 233 -18.72 -15.36 7.14
CA ASN A 233 -17.93 -16.55 6.85
C ASN A 233 -16.48 -16.17 6.51
N LEU A 234 -16.27 -15.18 5.61
CA LEU A 234 -14.93 -14.70 5.30
C LEU A 234 -14.20 -14.23 6.56
N ILE A 235 -14.85 -13.44 7.42
CA ILE A 235 -14.23 -12.94 8.64
C ILE A 235 -13.90 -14.08 9.61
N CYS A 236 -14.79 -15.06 9.74
CA CYS A 236 -14.54 -16.25 10.56
C CYS A 236 -13.34 -17.06 10.03
N ASP A 237 -13.30 -17.33 8.73
CA ASP A 237 -12.29 -18.22 8.14
C ASP A 237 -10.90 -17.57 8.04
N VAL A 238 -10.87 -16.26 7.72
CA VAL A 238 -9.60 -15.53 7.52
C VAL A 238 -9.01 -14.99 8.82
N PHE A 239 -9.88 -14.54 9.75
CA PHE A 239 -9.44 -13.87 11.00
C PHE A 239 -9.74 -14.68 12.27
N CYS A 240 -10.39 -15.85 12.15
CA CYS A 240 -10.83 -16.68 13.28
C CYS A 240 -11.68 -15.88 14.29
N MET A 241 -12.55 -15.00 13.78
CA MET A 241 -13.32 -14.05 14.59
C MET A 241 -14.80 -14.09 14.18
N ASN A 242 -15.69 -14.22 15.15
CA ASN A 242 -17.13 -14.04 14.92
C ASN A 242 -17.49 -12.55 14.90
N CYS A 243 -18.37 -12.17 13.99
CA CYS A 243 -18.82 -10.79 13.85
C CYS A 243 -20.23 -10.73 13.27
N ASP A 244 -20.86 -9.56 13.39
CA ASP A 244 -21.99 -9.17 12.57
C ASP A 244 -21.51 -8.24 11.47
N ILE A 245 -22.11 -8.38 10.27
CA ILE A 245 -21.87 -7.45 9.17
C ILE A 245 -23.14 -6.63 8.98
N VAL A 246 -23.00 -5.32 9.13
CA VAL A 246 -24.07 -4.35 8.91
C VAL A 246 -23.64 -3.34 7.84
N LYS A 247 -24.56 -2.51 7.39
CA LYS A 247 -24.24 -1.44 6.44
C LYS A 247 -23.74 -0.20 7.20
N ASP A 248 -22.59 0.36 6.79
CA ASP A 248 -22.09 1.63 7.32
C ASP A 248 -23.11 2.74 7.03
N PRO A 249 -23.61 3.47 8.04
CA PRO A 249 -24.66 4.47 7.86
C PRO A 249 -24.22 5.71 7.06
N LEU A 250 -22.90 5.98 6.95
CA LEU A 250 -22.36 7.13 6.23
C LEU A 250 -21.93 6.76 4.81
N PHE A 251 -21.24 5.64 4.64
CA PHE A 251 -20.61 5.26 3.38
C PHE A 251 -21.35 4.15 2.64
N GLY A 252 -22.25 3.45 3.34
CA GLY A 252 -23.01 2.34 2.75
C GLY A 252 -22.22 1.06 2.54
N THR A 253 -20.93 1.05 2.89
CA THR A 253 -20.02 -0.11 2.78
C THR A 253 -20.26 -1.12 3.89
N PRO A 254 -19.74 -2.36 3.80
CA PRO A 254 -19.82 -3.32 4.90
C PRO A 254 -19.10 -2.79 6.15
N LEU A 255 -19.74 -2.91 7.30
CA LEU A 255 -19.20 -2.59 8.62
C LEU A 255 -19.17 -3.87 9.46
N CYS A 256 -17.97 -4.33 9.77
CA CYS A 256 -17.73 -5.50 10.63
C CYS A 256 -17.80 -5.09 12.10
N ILE A 257 -18.72 -5.71 12.85
CA ILE A 257 -18.86 -5.53 14.31
C ILE A 257 -18.39 -6.83 14.99
N PRO A 258 -17.17 -6.87 15.54
CA PRO A 258 -16.64 -8.09 16.13
C PRO A 258 -17.38 -8.45 17.40
N HIS A 259 -17.64 -9.75 17.59
CA HIS A 259 -18.20 -10.29 18.83
C HIS A 259 -17.09 -10.37 19.88
N GLY A 260 -17.25 -9.61 20.96
CA GLY A 260 -16.34 -9.59 22.09
C GLY A 260 -17.09 -9.67 23.43
N ARG A 261 -16.33 -9.81 24.52
CA ARG A 261 -16.87 -9.80 25.89
C ARG A 261 -17.00 -8.37 26.43
N GLY A 262 -17.60 -7.48 25.65
CA GLY A 262 -17.81 -6.09 26.05
C GLY A 262 -18.99 -5.92 27.02
N ARG A 263 -19.10 -4.72 27.63
CA ARG A 263 -20.25 -4.33 28.43
C ARG A 263 -21.49 -4.22 27.54
N LYS A 264 -22.52 -5.01 27.78
CA LYS A 264 -23.84 -4.83 27.16
C LYS A 264 -24.61 -3.76 27.93
N ILE A 265 -25.11 -2.75 27.25
CA ILE A 265 -26.11 -1.82 27.79
C ILE A 265 -27.45 -2.42 27.38
N ILE A 266 -28.21 -2.88 28.39
CA ILE A 266 -29.57 -3.44 28.26
C ILE A 266 -30.55 -2.27 28.30
#